data_5ddc350a43d58bd29b811b3710d90974
#
_entry.id   5ddc350a43d58bd29b811b3710d90974
#
_cell.length_a   1.000
_cell.length_b   1.000
_cell.length_c   1.000
_cell.angle_alpha   90.00
_cell.angle_beta   90.00
_cell.angle_gamma   90.00
#
_symmetry.space_group_name_H-M   'P 1'
#
loop_
_entity.id
_entity.type
_entity.pdbx_description
1 polymer ?
#
loop_
_entity_poly.entity_id
_entity_poly.type
_entity_poly.pdbx_seq_one_letter_code
_entity_poly.pdbx_strand_id
1 'polypeptide(L)'
;MNRRLQLYKGRKCCTTETGLVVIALLMFIITTPTILQPTLAITATNLSANTTTATTTHTKNNTFTLIPSNQSSTSLSDKTNVTLRGHLTDLGDPGRWNKLLQPALDELNRRHPDMNIQIEYTDSPYNETRDIILDSLSSGDSLDIVSVGDLWLGQFAELGLLSNLTAEAEQWGKLSDLYEANLDGTVYNNTIYGMWLWTDIRGIWYWKDMLQEAGVDPESLETWDGYISAAVKLKDYFGDRVIQGVHLSGASGFDVDMWYPYLWMLGGDILELRQGHPTKGVYWFPSYNSSAGVTALKFLKQQVDAGIQPQDSPLEKPFIDRNFSVMLGGSWMPGEFPKESWPTLEQQIGFIPMFPVPNQTISTSTMMGGYELSIPSKSQHSDLAWELITIVAQPEILGPFLQEYGYLPTQKVLGEGPSSQPLKESIPYFEEMVSMIPSGRSRPSLPEYAEIAEHIHQAIQQVYNGSASPEAALDMAASRSADSLGW
;
A
#
# COMPACT_ATOMS: atom_id res chain seq x y z
N MET A 1 -10.30 19.66 8.98
CA MET A 1 -9.60 20.51 7.99
C MET A 1 -8.95 21.77 8.58
N ASN A 2 -9.63 22.67 9.26
CA ASN A 2 -9.02 23.97 9.68
C ASN A 2 -8.02 23.96 10.85
N ARG A 3 -7.85 22.92 11.63
CA ARG A 3 -6.89 22.90 12.77
C ARG A 3 -5.52 22.32 12.44
N ARG A 4 -5.40 21.36 11.52
CA ARG A 4 -4.10 20.81 11.10
C ARG A 4 -3.40 21.67 10.05
N LEU A 5 -4.13 22.26 9.13
CA LEU A 5 -3.58 23.19 8.11
C LEU A 5 -2.92 24.47 8.69
N GLN A 6 -3.24 24.87 9.92
CA GLN A 6 -2.60 26.05 10.55
C GLN A 6 -1.22 25.76 11.15
N LEU A 7 -0.84 24.50 11.40
CA LEU A 7 0.42 24.16 12.04
C LEU A 7 1.64 24.16 11.11
N TYR A 8 1.40 24.10 9.80
CA TYR A 8 2.48 24.04 8.79
C TYR A 8 2.98 25.39 8.25
N LYS A 9 2.40 26.52 8.65
CA LYS A 9 2.76 27.86 8.14
C LYS A 9 4.07 28.42 8.72
N GLY A 10 5.18 27.66 8.70
CA GLY A 10 6.40 28.08 9.40
C GLY A 10 7.74 27.91 8.71
N ARG A 11 7.85 27.58 7.44
CA ARG A 11 9.18 27.52 6.79
C ARG A 11 9.30 28.55 5.67
N LYS A 12 10.00 29.66 5.93
CA LYS A 12 10.63 30.48 4.89
C LYS A 12 11.97 29.88 4.54
N CYS A 13 12.16 29.58 3.26
CA CYS A 13 13.44 29.18 2.67
C CYS A 13 14.49 30.28 2.90
N CYS A 14 15.59 29.98 3.59
CA CYS A 14 16.81 30.80 3.57
C CYS A 14 17.78 30.18 2.55
N THR A 15 17.94 30.85 1.45
CA THR A 15 19.07 30.64 0.52
C THR A 15 20.32 31.25 1.11
N THR A 16 21.37 30.46 1.35
CA THR A 16 22.76 30.96 1.49
C THR A 16 23.76 30.03 0.83
N GLU A 17 24.48 30.61 -0.04
CA GLU A 17 25.73 30.40 -0.76
C GLU A 17 26.66 29.27 -0.35
N THR A 18 27.06 28.55 -1.38
CA THR A 18 28.42 28.03 -1.75
C THR A 18 29.41 27.68 -0.65
N GLY A 19 29.69 26.39 -0.53
CA GLY A 19 30.91 25.85 0.05
C GLY A 19 31.33 24.58 -0.69
N LEU A 20 32.36 24.72 -1.54
CA LEU A 20 33.03 23.65 -2.26
C LEU A 20 33.77 22.75 -1.28
N VAL A 21 33.39 21.49 -1.13
CA VAL A 21 34.20 20.48 -0.45
C VAL A 21 34.69 19.46 -1.46
N VAL A 22 36.00 19.44 -1.67
CA VAL A 22 36.72 18.45 -2.46
C VAL A 22 36.84 17.17 -1.61
N ILE A 23 36.22 16.10 -2.04
CA ILE A 23 36.42 14.77 -1.44
C ILE A 23 37.39 13.99 -2.30
N ALA A 24 38.55 13.66 -1.72
CA ALA A 24 39.54 12.80 -2.33
C ALA A 24 39.08 11.33 -2.27
N LEU A 25 39.00 10.69 -3.43
CA LEU A 25 38.77 9.24 -3.58
C LEU A 25 40.05 8.47 -3.18
N LEU A 26 39.97 7.65 -2.15
CA LEU A 26 40.96 6.62 -1.85
C LEU A 26 40.44 5.28 -2.37
N MET A 27 41.01 4.80 -3.48
CA MET A 27 40.78 3.43 -3.97
C MET A 27 41.54 2.44 -3.09
N PHE A 28 40.83 1.52 -2.46
CA PHE A 28 41.40 0.29 -1.93
C PHE A 28 41.19 -0.86 -2.93
N ILE A 29 42.30 -1.36 -3.48
CA ILE A 29 42.32 -2.58 -4.30
C ILE A 29 42.41 -3.76 -3.32
N ILE A 30 41.34 -4.58 -3.28
CA ILE A 30 41.40 -5.87 -2.57
C ILE A 30 41.50 -6.98 -3.63
N THR A 31 42.64 -7.66 -3.64
CA THR A 31 42.90 -8.86 -4.43
C THR A 31 42.36 -10.08 -3.70
N THR A 32 41.45 -10.82 -4.34
CA THR A 32 40.95 -12.11 -3.87
C THR A 32 41.82 -13.27 -4.42
N PRO A 33 42.17 -14.28 -3.62
CA PRO A 33 42.85 -15.46 -4.14
C PRO A 33 41.86 -16.47 -4.70
N THR A 34 42.17 -16.95 -5.87
CA THR A 34 41.49 -18.03 -6.60
C THR A 34 41.75 -19.37 -5.92
N ILE A 35 40.69 -20.05 -5.47
CA ILE A 35 40.79 -21.47 -5.02
C ILE A 35 40.26 -22.36 -6.15
N LEU A 36 41.14 -23.24 -6.65
CA LEU A 36 40.78 -24.33 -7.57
C LEU A 36 39.96 -25.40 -6.83
N GLN A 37 38.82 -25.78 -7.39
CA GLN A 37 38.12 -27.01 -7.00
C GLN A 37 38.30 -28.09 -8.07
N PRO A 38 38.45 -29.37 -7.69
CA PRO A 38 38.63 -30.48 -8.63
C PRO A 38 37.28 -30.97 -9.17
N THR A 39 37.27 -31.25 -10.47
CA THR A 39 36.17 -31.82 -11.25
C THR A 39 36.01 -33.30 -10.93
N LEU A 40 34.84 -33.73 -10.45
CA LEU A 40 34.44 -35.13 -10.44
C LEU A 40 33.35 -35.32 -11.53
N ALA A 41 33.69 -36.15 -12.51
CA ALA A 41 32.74 -36.60 -13.53
C ALA A 41 31.91 -37.76 -12.97
N ILE A 42 30.58 -37.63 -12.98
CA ILE A 42 29.63 -38.70 -12.73
C ILE A 42 28.71 -38.83 -13.95
N THR A 43 28.74 -40.03 -14.53
CA THR A 43 27.96 -40.46 -15.68
C THR A 43 26.45 -40.47 -15.36
N ALA A 44 25.66 -39.85 -16.20
CA ALA A 44 24.19 -39.80 -16.07
C ALA A 44 23.57 -41.03 -16.73
N THR A 45 22.76 -41.76 -16.00
CA THR A 45 21.79 -42.74 -16.53
C THR A 45 20.40 -42.07 -16.49
N ASN A 46 19.73 -42.07 -17.63
CA ASN A 46 18.40 -41.55 -17.85
C ASN A 46 17.34 -42.20 -16.97
N LEU A 47 16.60 -41.40 -16.17
CA LEU A 47 15.23 -41.70 -15.76
C LEU A 47 14.40 -40.44 -15.92
N SER A 48 13.41 -40.54 -16.80
CA SER A 48 12.40 -39.55 -17.06
C SER A 48 11.45 -39.44 -15.84
N ALA A 49 11.46 -38.30 -15.16
CA ALA A 49 10.38 -37.91 -14.26
C ALA A 49 10.09 -36.45 -14.52
N ASN A 50 8.87 -36.14 -14.97
CA ASN A 50 8.34 -34.80 -15.10
C ASN A 50 8.28 -34.14 -13.73
N THR A 51 9.25 -33.31 -13.44
CA THR A 51 9.19 -32.36 -12.33
C THR A 51 9.20 -30.95 -12.93
N THR A 52 8.05 -30.31 -12.91
CA THR A 52 7.91 -28.90 -13.29
C THR A 52 8.63 -28.08 -12.22
N THR A 53 9.88 -27.76 -12.46
CA THR A 53 10.63 -26.79 -11.67
C THR A 53 10.09 -25.41 -12.04
N ALA A 54 9.44 -24.75 -11.09
CA ALA A 54 9.11 -23.33 -11.22
C ALA A 54 10.43 -22.55 -11.26
N THR A 55 10.88 -22.23 -12.43
CA THR A 55 11.97 -21.29 -12.66
C THR A 55 11.37 -19.89 -12.42
N THR A 56 11.81 -19.21 -11.38
CA THR A 56 11.54 -17.79 -11.19
C THR A 56 12.23 -17.03 -12.32
N THR A 57 11.53 -16.83 -13.40
CA THR A 57 11.96 -15.92 -14.47
C THR A 57 11.73 -14.51 -13.97
N HIS A 58 12.78 -13.70 -13.89
CA HIS A 58 12.66 -12.25 -13.82
C HIS A 58 11.71 -11.80 -14.92
N THR A 59 10.54 -11.34 -14.53
CA THR A 59 9.52 -10.85 -15.44
C THR A 59 10.03 -9.56 -16.06
N LYS A 60 10.16 -9.55 -17.39
CA LYS A 60 10.30 -8.32 -18.15
C LYS A 60 9.09 -7.44 -17.84
N ASN A 61 9.30 -6.17 -17.52
CA ASN A 61 8.23 -5.19 -17.40
C ASN A 61 7.35 -5.28 -18.64
N ASN A 62 6.03 -5.48 -18.43
CA ASN A 62 5.11 -5.51 -19.53
C ASN A 62 4.96 -4.09 -20.09
N THR A 63 4.92 -3.96 -21.39
CA THR A 63 4.64 -2.68 -22.05
C THR A 63 3.26 -2.74 -22.69
N PHE A 64 2.42 -1.78 -22.38
CA PHE A 64 1.05 -1.65 -22.89
C PHE A 64 0.90 -0.37 -23.70
N THR A 65 0.17 -0.47 -24.80
CA THR A 65 -0.19 0.68 -25.61
C THR A 65 -1.70 0.72 -25.79
N LEU A 66 -2.32 1.79 -25.32
CA LEU A 66 -3.74 2.07 -25.49
C LEU A 66 -3.92 3.12 -26.57
N ILE A 67 -4.81 2.84 -27.52
CA ILE A 67 -5.23 3.75 -28.57
C ILE A 67 -6.73 4.00 -28.44
N PRO A 68 -7.25 5.17 -28.91
CA PRO A 68 -8.68 5.44 -28.88
C PRO A 68 -9.50 4.38 -29.64
N SER A 69 -10.59 3.91 -29.03
CA SER A 69 -11.42 2.82 -29.60
C SER A 69 -12.12 3.19 -30.91
N ASN A 70 -12.36 4.49 -31.18
CA ASN A 70 -13.12 4.99 -32.32
C ASN A 70 -12.24 5.69 -33.39
N GLN A 71 -11.07 5.16 -33.68
CA GLN A 71 -10.28 5.69 -34.81
C GLN A 71 -10.86 5.26 -36.16
N SER A 72 -11.64 6.12 -36.81
CA SER A 72 -11.96 5.94 -38.24
C SER A 72 -10.71 6.28 -39.07
N SER A 73 -10.34 5.39 -39.98
CA SER A 73 -9.13 5.44 -40.80
C SER A 73 -9.00 6.65 -41.76
N THR A 74 -9.96 7.58 -41.74
CA THR A 74 -10.09 8.62 -42.77
C THR A 74 -9.70 10.03 -42.33
N SER A 75 -9.24 10.29 -41.10
CA SER A 75 -8.95 11.66 -40.63
C SER A 75 -7.68 11.85 -39.80
N LEU A 76 -6.73 10.92 -39.85
CA LEU A 76 -5.51 10.95 -39.01
C LEU A 76 -4.47 11.98 -39.47
N SER A 77 -4.56 12.52 -40.70
CA SER A 77 -3.51 13.38 -41.26
C SER A 77 -3.41 14.78 -40.64
N ASP A 78 -4.46 15.26 -39.99
CA ASP A 78 -4.59 16.65 -39.54
C ASP A 78 -4.59 16.81 -38.02
N LYS A 79 -4.51 15.70 -37.26
CA LYS A 79 -4.53 15.73 -35.78
C LYS A 79 -3.12 15.78 -35.19
N THR A 80 -2.98 16.49 -34.07
CA THR A 80 -1.77 16.45 -33.23
C THR A 80 -1.68 15.12 -32.50
N ASN A 81 -0.60 14.37 -32.75
CA ASN A 81 -0.36 13.11 -32.01
C ASN A 81 0.30 13.42 -30.66
N VAL A 82 -0.27 12.86 -29.59
CA VAL A 82 0.25 12.96 -28.22
C VAL A 82 0.32 11.57 -27.63
N THR A 83 1.44 11.25 -26.97
CA THR A 83 1.60 10.01 -26.22
C THR A 83 1.84 10.33 -24.76
N LEU A 84 0.89 9.99 -23.89
CA LEU A 84 1.09 10.00 -22.44
C LEU A 84 1.85 8.74 -22.05
N ARG A 85 2.97 8.90 -21.32
CA ARG A 85 3.82 7.80 -20.88
C ARG A 85 3.68 7.58 -19.38
N GLY A 86 3.63 6.31 -18.96
CA GLY A 86 3.48 5.98 -17.56
C GLY A 86 4.33 4.79 -17.09
N HIS A 87 4.55 4.75 -15.78
CA HIS A 87 4.97 3.56 -15.06
C HIS A 87 4.02 3.32 -13.89
N LEU A 88 3.38 2.14 -13.86
CA LEU A 88 2.32 1.82 -12.92
C LEU A 88 2.71 0.59 -12.09
N THR A 89 2.11 0.43 -10.93
CA THR A 89 2.25 -0.80 -10.13
C THR A 89 1.42 -1.91 -10.76
N ASP A 90 2.00 -3.11 -10.91
CA ASP A 90 1.25 -4.30 -11.30
C ASP A 90 0.18 -4.63 -10.25
N LEU A 91 -1.05 -4.80 -10.70
CA LEU A 91 -2.22 -5.13 -9.87
C LEU A 91 -2.50 -6.64 -9.84
N GLY A 92 -1.52 -7.48 -10.21
CA GLY A 92 -1.62 -8.94 -10.20
C GLY A 92 -2.28 -9.57 -11.45
N ASP A 93 -2.80 -8.75 -12.36
CA ASP A 93 -3.38 -9.17 -13.64
C ASP A 93 -2.86 -8.24 -14.74
N PRO A 94 -1.98 -8.71 -15.62
CA PRO A 94 -1.41 -7.88 -16.69
C PRO A 94 -2.50 -7.21 -17.52
N GLY A 95 -2.42 -5.87 -17.58
CA GLY A 95 -3.40 -5.06 -18.30
C GLY A 95 -4.67 -4.73 -17.50
N ARG A 96 -4.74 -5.00 -16.19
CA ARG A 96 -5.86 -4.56 -15.34
C ARG A 96 -6.08 -3.05 -15.44
N TRP A 97 -5.02 -2.26 -15.52
CA TRP A 97 -5.09 -0.82 -15.78
C TRP A 97 -5.81 -0.46 -17.08
N ASN A 98 -5.77 -1.33 -18.11
CA ASN A 98 -6.47 -1.08 -19.37
C ASN A 98 -7.98 -0.95 -19.17
N LYS A 99 -8.55 -1.69 -18.21
CA LYS A 99 -9.99 -1.63 -17.87
C LYS A 99 -10.39 -0.24 -17.36
N LEU A 100 -9.48 0.44 -16.70
CA LEU A 100 -9.68 1.79 -16.16
C LEU A 100 -9.25 2.88 -17.14
N LEU A 101 -8.08 2.72 -17.76
CA LEU A 101 -7.49 3.75 -18.61
C LEU A 101 -8.13 3.84 -20.02
N GLN A 102 -8.61 2.72 -20.59
CA GLN A 102 -9.21 2.74 -21.93
C GLN A 102 -10.47 3.62 -22.02
N PRO A 103 -11.50 3.46 -21.16
CA PRO A 103 -12.66 4.35 -21.21
C PRO A 103 -12.29 5.81 -20.88
N ALA A 104 -11.30 6.04 -20.02
CA ALA A 104 -10.82 7.40 -19.73
C ALA A 104 -10.09 8.02 -20.93
N LEU A 105 -9.30 7.24 -21.66
CA LEU A 105 -8.63 7.66 -22.88
C LEU A 105 -9.63 8.01 -23.99
N ASP A 106 -10.68 7.20 -24.14
CA ASP A 106 -11.74 7.45 -25.13
C ASP A 106 -12.48 8.76 -24.82
N GLU A 107 -12.77 9.03 -23.55
CA GLU A 107 -13.39 10.28 -23.10
C GLU A 107 -12.44 11.47 -23.30
N LEU A 108 -11.14 11.32 -22.99
CA LEU A 108 -10.12 12.37 -23.19
C LEU A 108 -10.03 12.73 -24.69
N ASN A 109 -9.98 11.75 -25.58
CA ASN A 109 -9.96 11.99 -27.03
C ASN A 109 -11.26 12.62 -27.54
N ARG A 110 -12.40 12.32 -26.91
CA ARG A 110 -13.70 12.96 -27.24
C ARG A 110 -13.69 14.46 -26.90
N ARG A 111 -12.99 14.84 -25.82
CA ARG A 111 -12.84 16.26 -25.42
C ARG A 111 -11.85 17.02 -26.27
N HIS A 112 -10.87 16.34 -26.85
CA HIS A 112 -9.82 16.91 -27.68
C HIS A 112 -9.89 16.37 -29.13
N PRO A 113 -10.92 16.78 -29.92
CA PRO A 113 -11.15 16.22 -31.25
C PRO A 113 -10.06 16.56 -32.29
N ASP A 114 -9.21 17.56 -32.00
CA ASP A 114 -8.06 17.99 -32.78
C ASP A 114 -6.78 17.22 -32.44
N MET A 115 -6.82 16.37 -31.42
CA MET A 115 -5.70 15.55 -30.98
C MET A 115 -5.97 14.06 -31.24
N ASN A 116 -4.90 13.29 -31.31
CA ASN A 116 -4.88 11.84 -31.29
C ASN A 116 -4.02 11.41 -30.11
N ILE A 117 -4.66 11.24 -28.94
CA ILE A 117 -3.99 10.94 -27.68
C ILE A 117 -3.96 9.43 -27.50
N GLN A 118 -2.80 8.88 -27.18
CA GLN A 118 -2.59 7.49 -26.81
C GLN A 118 -1.86 7.40 -25.47
N ILE A 119 -1.93 6.25 -24.80
CA ILE A 119 -1.21 5.97 -23.56
C ILE A 119 -0.25 4.81 -23.80
N GLU A 120 1.01 5.00 -23.43
CA GLU A 120 2.02 3.94 -23.34
C GLU A 120 2.44 3.82 -21.89
N TYR A 121 2.30 2.65 -21.28
CA TYR A 121 2.77 2.43 -19.92
C TYR A 121 3.46 1.08 -19.75
N THR A 122 4.32 1.03 -18.75
CA THR A 122 4.89 -0.21 -18.22
C THR A 122 4.37 -0.44 -16.81
N ASP A 123 4.36 -1.69 -16.36
CA ASP A 123 4.07 -2.03 -14.97
C ASP A 123 5.17 -2.89 -14.35
N SER A 124 5.23 -2.90 -13.03
CA SER A 124 6.15 -3.71 -12.25
C SER A 124 5.52 -4.13 -10.91
N PRO A 125 6.00 -5.25 -10.30
CA PRO A 125 5.55 -5.66 -8.97
C PRO A 125 5.73 -4.54 -7.94
N TYR A 126 4.83 -4.48 -6.96
CA TYR A 126 4.81 -3.42 -5.93
C TYR A 126 6.16 -3.18 -5.25
N ASN A 127 6.85 -4.25 -4.90
CA ASN A 127 8.16 -4.20 -4.24
C ASN A 127 9.30 -3.65 -5.12
N GLU A 128 9.12 -3.59 -6.44
CA GLU A 128 10.10 -3.06 -7.41
C GLU A 128 9.72 -1.68 -7.93
N THR A 129 8.42 -1.35 -7.92
CA THR A 129 7.87 -0.14 -8.56
C THR A 129 8.51 1.14 -8.03
N ARG A 130 8.71 1.25 -6.71
CA ARG A 130 9.33 2.44 -6.10
C ARG A 130 10.69 2.75 -6.70
N ASP A 131 11.57 1.76 -6.74
CA ASP A 131 12.95 1.96 -7.18
C ASP A 131 13.02 2.21 -8.69
N ILE A 132 12.18 1.52 -9.47
CA ILE A 132 12.08 1.75 -10.92
C ILE A 132 11.62 3.17 -11.23
N ILE A 133 10.57 3.66 -10.56
CA ILE A 133 10.07 5.04 -10.77
C ILE A 133 11.12 6.05 -10.29
N LEU A 134 11.75 5.82 -9.14
CA LEU A 134 12.78 6.71 -8.60
C LEU A 134 13.95 6.85 -9.57
N ASP A 135 14.46 5.74 -10.09
CA ASP A 135 15.56 5.71 -11.04
C ASP A 135 15.19 6.40 -12.36
N SER A 136 13.99 6.08 -12.89
CA SER A 136 13.48 6.67 -14.14
C SER A 136 13.35 8.19 -14.03
N LEU A 137 12.67 8.69 -12.99
CA LEU A 137 12.48 10.13 -12.79
C LEU A 137 13.80 10.86 -12.50
N SER A 138 14.72 10.23 -11.75
CA SER A 138 16.03 10.79 -11.42
C SER A 138 16.94 10.87 -12.66
N SER A 139 16.88 9.88 -13.54
CA SER A 139 17.62 9.88 -14.83
C SER A 139 17.05 10.84 -15.85
N GLY A 140 15.85 11.36 -15.62
CA GLY A 140 15.23 12.38 -16.47
C GLY A 140 14.33 11.81 -17.56
N ASP A 141 13.82 10.60 -17.38
CA ASP A 141 12.82 10.04 -18.28
C ASP A 141 11.56 10.91 -18.30
N SER A 142 10.99 11.08 -19.49
CA SER A 142 9.77 11.86 -19.67
C SER A 142 8.56 10.96 -19.47
N LEU A 143 8.18 10.75 -18.20
CA LEU A 143 6.91 10.15 -17.83
C LEU A 143 5.89 11.25 -17.55
N ASP A 144 4.61 10.94 -17.80
CA ASP A 144 3.49 11.85 -17.58
C ASP A 144 2.60 11.38 -16.42
N ILE A 145 2.58 10.06 -16.15
CA ILE A 145 1.78 9.47 -15.09
C ILE A 145 2.59 8.36 -14.41
N VAL A 146 2.57 8.37 -13.07
CA VAL A 146 3.16 7.29 -12.26
C VAL A 146 2.20 6.90 -11.15
N SER A 147 2.18 5.61 -10.78
CA SER A 147 1.50 5.20 -9.55
C SER A 147 2.46 5.33 -8.38
N VAL A 148 2.03 6.04 -7.36
CA VAL A 148 2.81 6.27 -6.14
C VAL A 148 2.05 5.64 -4.97
N GLY A 149 2.76 5.01 -4.05
CA GLY A 149 2.21 4.60 -2.77
C GLY A 149 2.48 5.67 -1.72
N ASP A 150 1.61 5.77 -0.73
CA ASP A 150 1.75 6.70 0.39
C ASP A 150 3.11 6.59 1.12
N LEU A 151 3.73 5.40 1.10
CA LEU A 151 5.09 5.15 1.62
C LEU A 151 6.18 5.99 0.94
N TRP A 152 5.99 6.37 -0.33
CA TRP A 152 7.05 6.97 -1.17
C TRP A 152 6.75 8.42 -1.50
N LEU A 153 5.51 8.86 -1.31
CA LEU A 153 5.06 10.20 -1.70
C LEU A 153 5.95 11.28 -1.12
N GLY A 154 6.20 11.24 0.19
CA GLY A 154 7.05 12.23 0.86
C GLY A 154 8.47 12.30 0.29
N GLN A 155 9.08 11.15 -0.01
CA GLN A 155 10.39 11.08 -0.62
C GLN A 155 10.41 11.70 -2.03
N PHE A 156 9.46 11.30 -2.88
CA PHE A 156 9.41 11.79 -4.27
C PHE A 156 9.10 13.29 -4.33
N ALA A 157 8.23 13.75 -3.44
CA ALA A 157 7.89 15.17 -3.30
C ALA A 157 9.08 16.01 -2.82
N GLU A 158 9.81 15.56 -1.78
CA GLU A 158 11.01 16.26 -1.26
C GLU A 158 12.13 16.34 -2.30
N LEU A 159 12.30 15.29 -3.11
CA LEU A 159 13.25 15.27 -4.23
C LEU A 159 12.81 16.13 -5.43
N GLY A 160 11.61 16.74 -5.38
CA GLY A 160 11.05 17.55 -6.47
C GLY A 160 10.72 16.73 -7.71
N LEU A 161 10.46 15.43 -7.58
CA LEU A 161 10.17 14.54 -8.70
C LEU A 161 8.71 14.58 -9.15
N LEU A 162 7.80 15.07 -8.27
CA LEU A 162 6.36 15.16 -8.53
C LEU A 162 5.92 16.62 -8.70
N SER A 163 4.88 16.82 -9.50
CA SER A 163 4.21 18.11 -9.69
C SER A 163 3.34 18.47 -8.49
N ASN A 164 3.34 19.75 -8.12
CA ASN A 164 2.36 20.29 -7.18
C ASN A 164 1.00 20.38 -7.87
N LEU A 165 0.03 19.60 -7.42
CA LEU A 165 -1.32 19.49 -7.98
C LEU A 165 -2.37 20.23 -7.15
N THR A 166 -1.96 21.05 -6.18
CA THR A 166 -2.90 21.70 -5.24
C THR A 166 -3.89 22.60 -5.95
N ALA A 167 -3.41 23.44 -6.88
CA ALA A 167 -4.28 24.36 -7.60
C ALA A 167 -5.27 23.64 -8.52
N GLU A 168 -4.79 22.62 -9.22
CA GLU A 168 -5.58 21.78 -10.11
C GLU A 168 -6.64 20.99 -9.33
N ALA A 169 -6.27 20.44 -8.17
CA ALA A 169 -7.18 19.71 -7.31
C ALA A 169 -8.25 20.62 -6.66
N GLU A 170 -7.87 21.82 -6.26
CA GLU A 170 -8.84 22.84 -5.78
C GLU A 170 -9.80 23.27 -6.91
N GLN A 171 -9.29 23.46 -8.12
CA GLN A 171 -10.10 23.82 -9.29
C GLN A 171 -11.04 22.68 -9.71
N TRP A 172 -10.61 21.42 -9.55
CA TRP A 172 -11.48 20.25 -9.78
C TRP A 172 -12.74 20.27 -8.90
N GLY A 173 -12.64 20.86 -7.70
CA GLY A 173 -13.80 21.21 -6.86
C GLY A 173 -14.46 20.04 -6.14
N LYS A 174 -13.89 18.82 -6.18
CA LYS A 174 -14.47 17.61 -5.57
C LYS A 174 -13.66 17.08 -4.38
N LEU A 175 -12.69 17.82 -3.87
CA LEU A 175 -11.88 17.39 -2.72
C LEU A 175 -12.73 17.05 -1.49
N SER A 176 -13.86 17.72 -1.29
CA SER A 176 -14.78 17.47 -0.17
C SER A 176 -15.52 16.12 -0.30
N ASP A 177 -15.56 15.54 -1.49
CA ASP A 177 -16.15 14.23 -1.73
C ASP A 177 -15.18 13.08 -1.38
N LEU A 178 -13.89 13.36 -1.25
CA LEU A 178 -12.91 12.37 -0.79
C LEU A 178 -13.04 12.11 0.71
N TYR A 179 -12.78 10.87 1.13
CA TYR A 179 -12.57 10.58 2.54
C TYR A 179 -11.29 11.28 3.03
N GLU A 180 -11.35 11.88 4.22
CA GLU A 180 -10.27 12.73 4.74
C GLU A 180 -8.93 11.98 4.84
N ALA A 181 -8.96 10.73 5.29
CA ALA A 181 -7.75 9.93 5.42
C ALA A 181 -7.07 9.61 4.07
N ASN A 182 -7.85 9.44 3.00
CA ASN A 182 -7.31 9.25 1.66
C ASN A 182 -6.73 10.55 1.10
N LEU A 183 -7.38 11.68 1.34
CA LEU A 183 -6.83 12.97 0.95
C LEU A 183 -5.53 13.30 1.71
N ASP A 184 -5.48 13.02 3.02
CA ASP A 184 -4.28 13.22 3.84
C ASP A 184 -3.07 12.42 3.32
N GLY A 185 -3.30 11.21 2.79
CA GLY A 185 -2.25 10.36 2.22
C GLY A 185 -1.61 10.91 0.96
N THR A 186 -2.29 11.82 0.24
CA THR A 186 -1.76 12.45 -0.98
C THR A 186 -1.05 13.78 -0.70
N VAL A 187 -0.91 14.16 0.57
CA VAL A 187 -0.41 15.48 0.96
C VAL A 187 0.97 15.38 1.60
N TYR A 188 1.92 16.13 1.08
CA TYR A 188 3.21 16.39 1.70
C TYR A 188 3.44 17.91 1.82
N ASN A 189 3.84 18.40 3.00
CA ASN A 189 4.07 19.83 3.28
C ASN A 189 2.93 20.76 2.80
N ASN A 190 1.67 20.40 3.07
CA ASN A 190 0.43 21.08 2.61
C ASN A 190 0.25 21.17 1.10
N THR A 191 0.90 20.33 0.35
CA THR A 191 0.83 20.28 -1.10
C THR A 191 0.28 18.92 -1.51
N ILE A 192 -0.71 18.90 -2.40
CA ILE A 192 -1.26 17.70 -2.99
C ILE A 192 -0.36 17.27 -4.15
N TYR A 193 0.05 15.99 -4.17
CA TYR A 193 0.93 15.43 -5.19
C TYR A 193 0.31 14.31 -6.01
N GLY A 194 -0.86 13.82 -5.63
CA GLY A 194 -1.53 12.74 -6.35
C GLY A 194 -3.02 12.69 -6.06
N MET A 195 -3.69 11.70 -6.65
CA MET A 195 -5.08 11.35 -6.38
C MET A 195 -5.20 9.86 -6.12
N TRP A 196 -5.64 9.48 -4.93
CA TRP A 196 -6.02 8.11 -4.63
C TRP A 196 -7.33 7.77 -5.34
N LEU A 197 -7.30 6.69 -6.11
CA LEU A 197 -8.44 6.24 -6.89
C LEU A 197 -9.30 5.23 -6.13
N TRP A 198 -8.66 4.33 -5.39
CA TRP A 198 -9.29 3.36 -4.50
C TRP A 198 -8.46 3.17 -3.25
N THR A 199 -9.11 2.64 -2.23
CA THR A 199 -8.49 2.41 -0.93
C THR A 199 -8.77 1.00 -0.44
N ASP A 200 -8.10 0.64 0.61
CA ASP A 200 -8.35 -0.57 1.38
C ASP A 200 -8.36 -0.28 2.88
N ILE A 201 -8.98 -1.16 3.62
CA ILE A 201 -8.95 -1.23 5.08
C ILE A 201 -8.52 -2.62 5.50
N ARG A 202 -8.19 -2.79 6.77
CA ARG A 202 -7.82 -4.09 7.35
C ARG A 202 -8.90 -4.57 8.29
N GLY A 203 -9.16 -5.90 8.27
CA GLY A 203 -10.13 -6.56 9.11
C GLY A 203 -9.82 -8.03 9.30
N ILE A 204 -10.77 -8.75 9.86
CA ILE A 204 -10.66 -10.18 10.13
C ILE A 204 -11.56 -10.95 9.16
N TRP A 205 -10.95 -11.83 8.36
CA TRP A 205 -11.65 -12.78 7.48
C TRP A 205 -11.63 -14.16 8.12
N TYR A 206 -12.74 -14.91 8.05
CA TYR A 206 -12.83 -16.25 8.63
C TYR A 206 -13.76 -17.17 7.84
N TRP A 207 -13.47 -18.47 7.86
CA TRP A 207 -14.36 -19.50 7.33
C TRP A 207 -15.41 -19.86 8.37
N LYS A 208 -16.69 -19.63 8.07
CA LYS A 208 -17.82 -19.82 8.98
C LYS A 208 -17.99 -21.27 9.44
N ASP A 209 -17.88 -22.20 8.50
CA ASP A 209 -17.98 -23.64 8.79
C ASP A 209 -16.81 -24.14 9.63
N MET A 210 -15.58 -23.66 9.38
CA MET A 210 -14.41 -24.06 10.20
C MET A 210 -14.54 -23.58 11.65
N LEU A 211 -14.99 -22.35 11.86
CA LEU A 211 -15.26 -21.85 13.21
C LEU A 211 -16.36 -22.65 13.89
N GLN A 212 -17.47 -22.93 13.19
CA GLN A 212 -18.56 -23.73 13.69
C GLN A 212 -18.13 -25.15 14.06
N GLU A 213 -17.33 -25.81 13.23
CA GLU A 213 -16.81 -27.17 13.45
C GLU A 213 -15.92 -27.23 14.69
N ALA A 214 -15.04 -26.25 14.88
CA ALA A 214 -14.22 -26.10 16.09
C ALA A 214 -15.01 -25.57 17.30
N GLY A 215 -16.27 -25.16 17.11
CA GLY A 215 -17.10 -24.54 18.15
C GLY A 215 -16.56 -23.20 18.63
N VAL A 216 -15.95 -22.42 17.74
CA VAL A 216 -15.48 -21.05 17.98
C VAL A 216 -16.60 -20.09 17.63
N ASP A 217 -16.94 -19.19 18.55
CA ASP A 217 -17.86 -18.09 18.30
C ASP A 217 -17.12 -16.98 17.55
N PRO A 218 -17.59 -16.55 16.36
CA PRO A 218 -16.98 -15.44 15.63
C PRO A 218 -16.81 -14.15 16.45
N GLU A 219 -17.76 -13.81 17.34
CA GLU A 219 -17.66 -12.63 18.21
C GLU A 219 -16.42 -12.68 19.13
N SER A 220 -15.91 -13.87 19.44
CA SER A 220 -14.67 -14.01 20.21
C SER A 220 -13.44 -13.43 19.51
N LEU A 221 -13.47 -13.33 18.17
CA LEU A 221 -12.37 -12.77 17.38
C LEU A 221 -12.24 -11.23 17.54
N GLU A 222 -13.25 -10.57 18.08
CA GLU A 222 -13.28 -9.10 18.19
C GLU A 222 -12.42 -8.54 19.33
N THR A 223 -12.00 -9.39 20.28
CA THR A 223 -11.18 -8.97 21.43
C THR A 223 -9.86 -9.71 21.49
N TRP A 224 -8.85 -9.09 22.10
CA TRP A 224 -7.51 -9.71 22.24
C TRP A 224 -7.55 -11.06 22.95
N ASP A 225 -8.22 -11.14 24.11
CA ASP A 225 -8.29 -12.37 24.88
C ASP A 225 -9.11 -13.45 24.14
N GLY A 226 -10.20 -13.04 23.51
CA GLY A 226 -11.03 -13.93 22.71
C GLY A 226 -10.32 -14.44 21.47
N TYR A 227 -9.58 -13.56 20.77
CA TYR A 227 -8.78 -13.92 19.60
C TYR A 227 -7.70 -14.96 19.93
N ILE A 228 -6.96 -14.76 21.01
CA ILE A 228 -5.97 -15.74 21.50
C ILE A 228 -6.64 -17.06 21.91
N SER A 229 -7.77 -16.99 22.62
CA SER A 229 -8.52 -18.19 23.01
C SER A 229 -9.05 -18.97 21.81
N ALA A 230 -9.54 -18.26 20.79
CA ALA A 230 -9.97 -18.84 19.52
C ALA A 230 -8.80 -19.52 18.80
N ALA A 231 -7.63 -18.87 18.77
CA ALA A 231 -6.41 -19.42 18.17
C ALA A 231 -6.01 -20.76 18.80
N VAL A 232 -5.98 -20.82 20.13
CA VAL A 232 -5.67 -22.06 20.86
C VAL A 232 -6.69 -23.15 20.52
N LYS A 233 -7.99 -22.83 20.53
CA LYS A 233 -9.05 -23.79 20.24
C LYS A 233 -9.01 -24.31 18.80
N LEU A 234 -8.76 -23.43 17.83
CA LEU A 234 -8.60 -23.81 16.42
C LEU A 234 -7.36 -24.69 16.20
N LYS A 235 -6.27 -24.36 16.88
CA LYS A 235 -5.05 -25.16 16.85
C LYS A 235 -5.25 -26.56 17.43
N ASP A 236 -5.94 -26.68 18.55
CA ASP A 236 -6.25 -27.96 19.18
C ASP A 236 -7.15 -28.83 18.28
N TYR A 237 -8.05 -28.20 17.51
CA TYR A 237 -8.98 -28.91 16.65
C TYR A 237 -8.39 -29.25 15.27
N PHE A 238 -7.74 -28.31 14.60
CA PHE A 238 -7.27 -28.45 13.21
C PHE A 238 -5.76 -28.69 13.07
N GLY A 239 -4.98 -28.59 14.15
CA GLY A 239 -3.54 -28.64 14.11
C GLY A 239 -2.96 -27.42 13.38
N ASP A 240 -2.39 -27.65 12.20
CA ASP A 240 -1.72 -26.57 11.42
C ASP A 240 -2.70 -25.60 10.72
N ARG A 241 -4.00 -25.90 10.71
CA ARG A 241 -5.05 -25.02 10.14
C ARG A 241 -5.49 -23.97 11.14
N VAL A 242 -4.61 -23.12 11.55
CA VAL A 242 -4.84 -22.15 12.61
C VAL A 242 -5.09 -20.74 12.07
N ILE A 243 -5.33 -19.79 13.00
CA ILE A 243 -5.39 -18.38 12.75
C ILE A 243 -4.05 -17.92 12.15
N GLN A 244 -4.14 -17.15 11.09
CA GLN A 244 -3.02 -16.38 10.55
C GLN A 244 -3.12 -14.94 11.06
N GLY A 245 -2.27 -14.58 12.00
CA GLY A 245 -2.32 -13.26 12.65
C GLY A 245 -1.29 -12.27 12.14
N VAL A 246 -0.15 -12.74 11.65
CA VAL A 246 1.00 -11.86 11.42
C VAL A 246 1.76 -12.25 10.17
N HIS A 247 1.99 -11.25 9.33
CA HIS A 247 2.82 -11.38 8.15
C HIS A 247 4.26 -10.98 8.47
N LEU A 248 5.23 -11.76 8.04
CA LEU A 248 6.66 -11.49 8.26
C LEU A 248 7.41 -11.09 7.00
N SER A 249 6.75 -10.70 5.93
CA SER A 249 7.52 -10.34 4.74
C SER A 249 8.28 -9.04 4.94
N GLY A 250 9.59 -9.17 5.01
CA GLY A 250 10.49 -8.08 5.34
C GLY A 250 10.69 -7.03 4.25
N ALA A 251 10.25 -7.27 3.02
CA ALA A 251 10.52 -6.34 1.92
C ALA A 251 9.48 -5.23 1.74
N SER A 252 8.31 -5.33 2.37
CA SER A 252 7.18 -4.42 2.13
C SER A 252 6.66 -3.67 3.35
N GLY A 253 7.18 -3.97 4.56
CA GLY A 253 6.65 -3.37 5.79
C GLY A 253 5.24 -3.85 6.17
N PHE A 254 4.77 -4.95 5.60
CA PHE A 254 3.41 -5.46 5.85
C PHE A 254 3.15 -5.86 7.31
N ASP A 255 4.15 -6.37 8.01
CA ASP A 255 4.08 -6.66 9.44
C ASP A 255 3.93 -5.38 10.28
N VAL A 256 4.58 -4.31 9.85
CA VAL A 256 4.45 -2.97 10.44
C VAL A 256 3.02 -2.46 10.28
N ASP A 257 2.43 -2.61 9.07
CA ASP A 257 1.04 -2.25 8.80
C ASP A 257 0.03 -3.03 9.65
N MET A 258 0.33 -4.29 9.98
CA MET A 258 -0.52 -5.10 10.86
C MET A 258 -0.36 -4.73 12.34
N TRP A 259 0.73 -4.06 12.74
CA TRP A 259 0.94 -3.58 14.09
C TRP A 259 0.32 -2.21 14.35
N TYR A 260 0.27 -1.32 13.36
CA TYR A 260 -0.22 0.05 13.51
C TYR A 260 -1.65 0.14 14.05
N PRO A 261 -2.64 -0.63 13.62
CA PRO A 261 -3.97 -0.58 14.18
C PRO A 261 -3.99 -0.78 15.70
N TYR A 262 -3.19 -1.71 16.21
CA TYR A 262 -3.10 -1.96 17.66
C TYR A 262 -2.45 -0.79 18.41
N LEU A 263 -1.40 -0.20 17.85
CA LEU A 263 -0.77 1.02 18.39
C LEU A 263 -1.78 2.17 18.50
N TRP A 264 -2.51 2.41 17.42
CA TRP A 264 -3.48 3.51 17.35
C TRP A 264 -4.70 3.28 18.24
N MET A 265 -5.23 2.05 18.34
CA MET A 265 -6.33 1.69 19.24
C MET A 265 -5.99 1.93 20.72
N LEU A 266 -4.71 1.88 21.07
CA LEU A 266 -4.21 2.18 22.41
C LEU A 266 -3.86 3.66 22.60
N GLY A 267 -4.15 4.52 21.63
CA GLY A 267 -3.88 5.95 21.69
C GLY A 267 -2.42 6.35 21.41
N GLY A 268 -1.59 5.40 20.94
CA GLY A 268 -0.23 5.68 20.47
C GLY A 268 -0.21 6.24 19.05
N ASP A 269 0.96 6.68 18.62
CA ASP A 269 1.19 7.10 17.23
C ASP A 269 2.61 6.71 16.78
N ILE A 270 2.81 6.69 15.46
CA ILE A 270 4.12 6.38 14.86
C ILE A 270 5.09 7.51 15.14
N LEU A 271 4.65 8.73 14.85
CA LEU A 271 5.42 9.95 14.99
C LEU A 271 4.58 11.02 15.68
N GLU A 272 5.22 11.91 16.41
CA GLU A 272 4.59 13.08 17.00
C GLU A 272 5.33 14.36 16.61
N LEU A 273 4.57 15.45 16.46
CA LEU A 273 5.16 16.78 16.27
C LEU A 273 5.60 17.33 17.62
N ARG A 274 6.89 17.65 17.74
CA ARG A 274 7.47 18.32 18.90
C ARG A 274 7.90 19.74 18.55
N GLN A 275 7.94 20.61 19.55
CA GLN A 275 8.41 22.00 19.45
C GLN A 275 9.67 22.19 20.28
N GLY A 276 10.45 23.23 19.93
CA GLY A 276 11.55 23.68 20.76
C GLY A 276 12.93 23.17 20.34
N HIS A 277 13.07 22.57 19.17
CA HIS A 277 14.40 22.28 18.64
C HIS A 277 15.14 23.58 18.26
N PRO A 278 16.43 23.76 18.68
CA PRO A 278 17.15 25.01 18.47
C PRO A 278 17.24 25.47 17.01
N THR A 279 17.25 24.56 16.05
CA THR A 279 17.42 24.86 14.63
C THR A 279 16.21 24.50 13.76
N LYS A 280 15.33 23.58 14.22
CA LYS A 280 14.22 23.05 13.40
C LYS A 280 12.86 23.59 13.82
N GLY A 281 12.72 24.22 14.99
CA GLY A 281 11.46 24.75 15.49
C GLY A 281 10.45 23.64 15.82
N VAL A 282 9.54 23.31 14.89
CA VAL A 282 8.63 22.17 14.95
C VAL A 282 9.23 21.02 14.16
N TYR A 283 9.17 19.82 14.68
CA TYR A 283 9.81 18.65 14.09
C TYR A 283 9.09 17.35 14.41
N TRP A 284 9.25 16.34 13.54
CA TRP A 284 8.77 15.00 13.77
C TRP A 284 9.73 14.23 14.69
N PHE A 285 9.16 13.46 15.60
CA PHE A 285 9.92 12.62 16.53
C PHE A 285 9.22 11.25 16.66
N PRO A 286 9.99 10.13 16.72
CA PRO A 286 9.42 8.81 16.94
C PRO A 286 8.67 8.73 18.26
N SER A 287 7.44 8.22 18.25
CA SER A 287 6.59 8.10 19.45
C SER A 287 6.08 6.68 19.68
N TYR A 288 6.38 5.80 18.77
CA TYR A 288 5.90 4.42 18.77
C TYR A 288 6.52 3.53 19.87
N ASN A 289 7.62 3.91 20.52
CA ASN A 289 8.18 3.23 21.68
C ASN A 289 7.47 3.59 23.02
N SER A 290 6.29 4.19 22.92
CA SER A 290 5.41 4.48 24.05
C SER A 290 4.85 3.21 24.72
N SER A 291 4.22 3.38 25.88
CA SER A 291 3.51 2.25 26.54
C SER A 291 2.46 1.59 25.63
N ALA A 292 1.82 2.38 24.74
CA ALA A 292 0.88 1.87 23.74
C ALA A 292 1.59 0.94 22.74
N GLY A 293 2.72 1.39 22.18
CA GLY A 293 3.50 0.59 21.24
C GLY A 293 4.05 -0.70 21.86
N VAL A 294 4.59 -0.60 23.08
CA VAL A 294 5.05 -1.78 23.82
C VAL A 294 3.90 -2.77 24.08
N THR A 295 2.72 -2.28 24.48
CA THR A 295 1.55 -3.13 24.72
C THR A 295 1.06 -3.79 23.43
N ALA A 296 0.99 -3.05 22.33
CA ALA A 296 0.64 -3.57 21.02
C ALA A 296 1.63 -4.67 20.56
N LEU A 297 2.94 -4.44 20.73
CA LEU A 297 3.94 -5.43 20.33
C LEU A 297 3.93 -6.68 21.24
N LYS A 298 3.61 -6.53 22.52
CA LYS A 298 3.37 -7.68 23.43
C LYS A 298 2.20 -8.52 22.96
N PHE A 299 1.13 -7.90 22.47
CA PHE A 299 -0.01 -8.64 21.93
C PHE A 299 0.36 -9.43 20.66
N LEU A 300 1.15 -8.86 19.76
CA LEU A 300 1.68 -9.60 18.60
C LEU A 300 2.53 -10.79 19.05
N LYS A 301 3.39 -10.62 20.06
CA LYS A 301 4.18 -11.71 20.62
C LYS A 301 3.30 -12.80 21.26
N GLN A 302 2.23 -12.44 21.94
CA GLN A 302 1.26 -13.41 22.49
C GLN A 302 0.60 -14.24 21.39
N GLN A 303 0.31 -13.66 20.23
CA GLN A 303 -0.21 -14.39 19.08
C GLN A 303 0.80 -15.47 18.63
N VAL A 304 2.06 -15.11 18.49
CA VAL A 304 3.13 -16.06 18.13
C VAL A 304 3.25 -17.17 19.17
N ASP A 305 3.23 -16.82 20.46
CA ASP A 305 3.32 -17.77 21.58
C ASP A 305 2.10 -18.71 21.65
N ALA A 306 0.92 -18.25 21.24
CA ALA A 306 -0.29 -19.05 21.09
C ALA A 306 -0.25 -20.00 19.88
N GLY A 307 0.77 -19.87 19.02
CA GLY A 307 0.94 -20.67 17.82
C GLY A 307 0.26 -20.13 16.59
N ILE A 308 -0.10 -18.83 16.60
CA ILE A 308 -0.45 -18.10 15.39
C ILE A 308 0.85 -17.90 14.61
N GLN A 309 0.94 -18.54 13.46
CA GLN A 309 2.19 -18.66 12.71
C GLN A 309 2.48 -17.38 11.91
N PRO A 310 3.64 -16.76 12.11
CA PRO A 310 4.14 -15.76 11.18
C PRO A 310 4.50 -16.43 9.85
N GLN A 311 4.19 -15.78 8.72
CA GLN A 311 4.50 -16.32 7.38
C GLN A 311 5.09 -15.29 6.44
N ASP A 312 6.03 -15.75 5.59
CA ASP A 312 6.74 -14.93 4.60
C ASP A 312 6.02 -14.85 3.23
N SER A 313 4.83 -15.44 3.11
CA SER A 313 4.09 -15.53 1.84
C SER A 313 2.79 -14.74 1.87
N PRO A 314 2.22 -14.38 0.70
CA PRO A 314 0.89 -13.79 0.62
C PRO A 314 -0.13 -14.63 1.37
N LEU A 315 -0.93 -13.99 2.21
CA LEU A 315 -1.85 -14.65 3.15
C LEU A 315 -3.13 -15.13 2.47
N GLU A 316 -3.50 -14.50 1.38
CA GLU A 316 -4.76 -14.71 0.66
C GLU A 316 -4.86 -16.15 0.16
N LYS A 317 -3.83 -16.63 -0.51
CA LYS A 317 -3.85 -17.97 -1.09
C LYS A 317 -4.00 -19.08 -0.05
N PRO A 318 -3.25 -19.12 1.06
CA PRO A 318 -3.48 -20.11 2.11
C PRO A 318 -4.88 -20.01 2.75
N PHE A 319 -5.47 -18.82 2.85
CA PHE A 319 -6.84 -18.64 3.32
C PHE A 319 -7.85 -19.20 2.32
N ILE A 320 -7.73 -18.88 1.02
CA ILE A 320 -8.58 -19.38 -0.05
C ILE A 320 -8.47 -20.91 -0.15
N ASP A 321 -7.27 -21.46 -0.05
CA ASP A 321 -7.01 -22.91 -0.06
C ASP A 321 -7.46 -23.59 1.27
N ARG A 322 -8.06 -22.85 2.19
CA ARG A 322 -8.58 -23.32 3.50
C ARG A 322 -7.50 -23.91 4.41
N ASN A 323 -6.27 -23.49 4.25
CA ASN A 323 -5.18 -23.81 5.17
C ASN A 323 -5.23 -22.95 6.43
N PHE A 324 -5.89 -21.79 6.37
CA PHE A 324 -6.18 -20.93 7.52
C PHE A 324 -7.69 -20.82 7.73
N SER A 325 -8.10 -20.90 8.99
CA SER A 325 -9.49 -20.72 9.39
C SER A 325 -9.85 -19.25 9.60
N VAL A 326 -8.86 -18.43 9.99
CA VAL A 326 -8.99 -16.99 10.22
C VAL A 326 -7.75 -16.29 9.65
N MET A 327 -7.94 -15.11 9.07
CA MET A 327 -6.87 -14.28 8.53
C MET A 327 -7.10 -12.80 8.89
N LEU A 328 -6.08 -12.10 9.35
CA LEU A 328 -6.06 -10.64 9.33
C LEU A 328 -5.64 -10.20 7.92
N GLY A 329 -6.47 -9.41 7.25
CA GLY A 329 -6.23 -9.08 5.86
C GLY A 329 -7.00 -7.85 5.38
N GLY A 330 -6.75 -7.48 4.13
CA GLY A 330 -7.35 -6.31 3.53
C GLY A 330 -8.71 -6.53 2.90
N SER A 331 -9.38 -5.42 2.62
CA SER A 331 -10.69 -5.40 1.96
C SER A 331 -10.67 -5.84 0.49
N TRP A 332 -9.49 -6.08 -0.09
CA TRP A 332 -9.36 -6.65 -1.45
C TRP A 332 -9.66 -8.15 -1.50
N MET A 333 -9.83 -8.82 -0.36
CA MET A 333 -10.04 -10.28 -0.28
C MET A 333 -11.16 -10.81 -1.19
N PRO A 334 -12.33 -10.17 -1.36
CA PRO A 334 -13.31 -10.64 -2.33
C PRO A 334 -12.76 -10.77 -3.74
N GLY A 335 -11.88 -9.85 -4.17
CA GLY A 335 -11.24 -9.86 -5.48
C GLY A 335 -10.30 -11.04 -5.73
N GLU A 336 -9.84 -11.72 -4.67
CA GLU A 336 -9.00 -12.92 -4.76
C GLU A 336 -9.82 -14.20 -5.01
N PHE A 337 -11.16 -14.15 -4.82
CA PHE A 337 -12.05 -15.24 -5.14
C PHE A 337 -12.59 -15.12 -6.57
N PRO A 338 -12.87 -16.25 -7.26
CA PRO A 338 -13.58 -16.22 -8.54
C PRO A 338 -14.88 -15.43 -8.42
N LYS A 339 -15.11 -14.50 -9.34
CA LYS A 339 -16.27 -13.59 -9.28
C LYS A 339 -17.60 -14.32 -9.26
N GLU A 340 -17.66 -15.50 -9.86
CA GLU A 340 -18.84 -16.37 -9.86
C GLU A 340 -19.23 -16.84 -8.46
N SER A 341 -18.29 -16.84 -7.52
CA SER A 341 -18.54 -17.21 -6.11
C SER A 341 -19.09 -16.07 -5.26
N TRP A 342 -18.93 -14.80 -5.68
CA TRP A 342 -19.28 -13.62 -4.88
C TRP A 342 -20.75 -13.62 -4.38
N PRO A 343 -21.76 -14.01 -5.19
CA PRO A 343 -23.15 -14.02 -4.72
C PRO A 343 -23.42 -14.96 -3.53
N THR A 344 -22.52 -15.92 -3.29
CA THR A 344 -22.63 -16.88 -2.17
C THR A 344 -21.46 -16.80 -1.20
N LEU A 345 -20.50 -15.90 -1.44
CA LEU A 345 -19.28 -15.83 -0.65
C LEU A 345 -19.58 -15.50 0.82
N GLU A 346 -20.50 -14.57 1.08
CA GLU A 346 -20.95 -14.21 2.43
C GLU A 346 -21.62 -15.37 3.19
N GLN A 347 -22.07 -16.42 2.50
CA GLN A 347 -22.59 -17.62 3.18
C GLN A 347 -21.45 -18.50 3.70
N GLN A 348 -20.25 -18.42 3.12
CA GLN A 348 -19.11 -19.28 3.38
C GLN A 348 -18.08 -18.62 4.31
N ILE A 349 -17.73 -17.36 4.02
CA ILE A 349 -16.79 -16.60 4.84
C ILE A 349 -17.50 -15.52 5.63
N GLY A 350 -16.90 -15.09 6.73
CA GLY A 350 -17.31 -13.93 7.50
C GLY A 350 -16.26 -12.86 7.45
N PHE A 351 -16.67 -11.62 7.69
CA PHE A 351 -15.80 -10.47 7.80
C PHE A 351 -16.14 -9.64 9.05
N ILE A 352 -15.12 -9.30 9.82
CA ILE A 352 -15.22 -8.36 10.93
C ILE A 352 -14.41 -7.12 10.51
N PRO A 353 -15.04 -5.95 10.37
CA PRO A 353 -14.41 -4.77 9.77
C PRO A 353 -13.43 -4.05 10.71
N MET A 354 -12.79 -4.80 11.60
CA MET A 354 -11.79 -4.30 12.55
C MET A 354 -10.81 -5.39 12.92
N PHE A 355 -9.68 -4.98 13.49
CA PHE A 355 -8.78 -5.90 14.17
C PHE A 355 -9.27 -6.18 15.60
N PRO A 356 -8.81 -7.29 16.22
CA PRO A 356 -9.11 -7.54 17.62
C PRO A 356 -8.75 -6.33 18.48
N VAL A 357 -9.67 -5.92 19.35
CA VAL A 357 -9.49 -4.75 20.21
C VAL A 357 -9.03 -5.16 21.61
N PRO A 358 -8.22 -4.33 22.29
CA PRO A 358 -7.92 -4.54 23.70
C PRO A 358 -9.20 -4.37 24.53
N ASN A 359 -9.28 -5.07 25.67
CA ASN A 359 -10.45 -5.04 26.55
C ASN A 359 -10.84 -3.64 27.06
N GLN A 360 -9.97 -2.65 26.90
CA GLN A 360 -10.20 -1.25 27.21
C GLN A 360 -9.97 -0.40 25.96
N THR A 361 -10.77 -0.58 24.95
CA THR A 361 -10.65 0.11 23.68
C THR A 361 -10.92 1.59 23.81
N ILE A 362 -10.00 2.42 23.29
CA ILE A 362 -10.15 3.88 23.25
C ILE A 362 -10.88 4.29 21.97
N SER A 363 -10.56 3.66 20.85
CA SER A 363 -11.19 3.88 19.54
C SER A 363 -10.90 2.71 18.59
N THR A 364 -11.77 2.50 17.62
CA THR A 364 -11.46 1.63 16.48
C THR A 364 -10.50 2.36 15.54
N SER A 365 -9.57 1.62 14.95
CA SER A 365 -8.66 2.14 13.93
C SER A 365 -8.28 1.04 12.96
N THR A 366 -8.10 1.41 11.72
CA THR A 366 -7.60 0.49 10.68
C THR A 366 -6.49 1.17 9.88
N MET A 367 -5.62 0.36 9.32
CA MET A 367 -4.63 0.80 8.35
C MET A 367 -5.32 0.97 6.99
N MET A 368 -5.02 2.06 6.30
CA MET A 368 -5.44 2.32 4.93
C MET A 368 -4.25 2.26 4.00
N GLY A 369 -4.47 1.67 2.85
CA GLY A 369 -3.56 1.67 1.73
C GLY A 369 -4.31 1.97 0.44
N GLY A 370 -3.63 1.84 -0.68
CA GLY A 370 -4.18 2.05 -2.01
C GLY A 370 -3.14 2.62 -2.96
N TYR A 371 -3.60 2.93 -4.16
CA TYR A 371 -2.75 3.49 -5.19
C TYR A 371 -3.24 4.86 -5.59
N GLU A 372 -2.30 5.78 -5.67
CA GLU A 372 -2.53 7.10 -6.22
C GLU A 372 -1.83 7.26 -7.57
N LEU A 373 -2.43 8.05 -8.43
CA LEU A 373 -1.79 8.54 -9.64
C LEU A 373 -1.21 9.92 -9.38
N SER A 374 0.07 10.06 -9.72
CA SER A 374 0.83 11.30 -9.61
C SER A 374 1.41 11.70 -10.97
N ILE A 375 1.73 12.98 -11.10
CA ILE A 375 2.31 13.55 -12.32
C ILE A 375 3.76 13.92 -12.02
N PRO A 376 4.74 13.36 -12.77
CA PRO A 376 6.13 13.75 -12.66
C PRO A 376 6.34 15.24 -12.96
N SER A 377 7.24 15.88 -12.21
CA SER A 377 7.53 17.32 -12.34
C SER A 377 8.11 17.72 -13.71
N LYS A 378 8.65 16.75 -14.46
CA LYS A 378 9.21 16.95 -15.81
C LYS A 378 8.25 16.51 -16.93
N SER A 379 6.99 16.16 -16.60
CA SER A 379 6.00 15.83 -17.62
C SER A 379 5.86 16.96 -18.65
N GLN A 380 5.80 16.58 -19.91
CA GLN A 380 5.57 17.52 -21.02
C GLN A 380 4.07 17.70 -21.32
N HIS A 381 3.21 16.89 -20.67
CA HIS A 381 1.77 16.82 -20.89
C HIS A 381 0.99 16.85 -19.58
N SER A 382 1.46 17.62 -18.58
CA SER A 382 0.88 17.65 -17.22
C SER A 382 -0.61 17.99 -17.23
N ASP A 383 -1.07 18.90 -18.08
CA ASP A 383 -2.48 19.27 -18.17
C ASP A 383 -3.35 18.11 -18.67
N LEU A 384 -2.91 17.38 -19.70
CA LEU A 384 -3.60 16.21 -20.22
C LEU A 384 -3.55 15.04 -19.24
N ALA A 385 -2.42 14.87 -18.53
CA ALA A 385 -2.27 13.86 -17.50
C ALA A 385 -3.24 14.13 -16.32
N TRP A 386 -3.34 15.38 -15.87
CA TRP A 386 -4.31 15.75 -14.84
C TRP A 386 -5.75 15.56 -15.31
N GLU A 387 -6.08 15.98 -16.52
CA GLU A 387 -7.40 15.76 -17.09
C GLU A 387 -7.74 14.25 -17.13
N LEU A 388 -6.79 13.40 -17.59
CA LEU A 388 -6.98 11.96 -17.59
C LEU A 388 -7.25 11.41 -16.17
N ILE A 389 -6.49 11.84 -15.16
CA ILE A 389 -6.68 11.43 -13.76
C ILE A 389 -8.08 11.82 -13.28
N THR A 390 -8.53 13.04 -13.59
CA THR A 390 -9.88 13.49 -13.20
C THR A 390 -11.01 12.80 -13.96
N ILE A 391 -10.76 12.36 -15.19
CA ILE A 391 -11.70 11.52 -15.95
C ILE A 391 -11.78 10.12 -15.32
N VAL A 392 -10.62 9.51 -15.00
CA VAL A 392 -10.56 8.24 -14.28
C VAL A 392 -11.35 8.28 -12.98
N ALA A 393 -11.26 9.39 -12.25
CA ALA A 393 -11.98 9.60 -10.99
C ALA A 393 -13.49 9.84 -11.13
N GLN A 394 -14.06 9.86 -12.35
CA GLN A 394 -15.51 9.98 -12.52
C GLN A 394 -16.21 8.68 -12.09
N PRO A 395 -17.33 8.75 -11.37
CA PRO A 395 -18.06 7.58 -10.90
C PRO A 395 -18.45 6.60 -12.02
N GLU A 396 -18.73 7.12 -13.22
CA GLU A 396 -19.10 6.33 -14.39
C GLU A 396 -17.95 5.50 -14.97
N ILE A 397 -16.70 5.90 -14.69
CA ILE A 397 -15.48 5.22 -15.14
C ILE A 397 -14.89 4.38 -14.00
N LEU A 398 -14.74 4.99 -12.82
CA LEU A 398 -14.13 4.32 -11.67
C LEU A 398 -15.06 3.24 -11.07
N GLY A 399 -16.38 3.51 -10.97
CA GLY A 399 -17.33 2.59 -10.36
C GLY A 399 -17.32 1.17 -10.95
N PRO A 400 -17.42 0.99 -12.29
CA PRO A 400 -17.33 -0.32 -12.92
C PRO A 400 -16.00 -1.05 -12.65
N PHE A 401 -14.90 -0.32 -12.56
CA PHE A 401 -13.60 -0.88 -12.20
C PHE A 401 -13.58 -1.39 -10.75
N LEU A 402 -14.06 -0.59 -9.80
CA LEU A 402 -14.17 -1.00 -8.40
C LEU A 402 -15.08 -2.23 -8.25
N GLN A 403 -16.20 -2.25 -8.96
CA GLN A 403 -17.14 -3.36 -8.99
C GLN A 403 -16.50 -4.63 -9.56
N GLU A 404 -15.67 -4.50 -10.59
CA GLU A 404 -15.00 -5.64 -11.24
C GLU A 404 -14.00 -6.31 -10.30
N TYR A 405 -13.25 -5.52 -9.53
CA TYR A 405 -12.12 -6.01 -8.73
C TYR A 405 -12.36 -6.01 -7.21
N GLY A 406 -13.52 -5.56 -6.75
CA GLY A 406 -13.85 -5.56 -5.32
C GLY A 406 -13.09 -4.50 -4.51
N TYR A 407 -12.67 -3.41 -5.14
CA TYR A 407 -11.95 -2.35 -4.45
C TYR A 407 -12.89 -1.33 -3.79
N LEU A 408 -12.44 -0.71 -2.71
CA LEU A 408 -13.18 0.34 -2.02
C LEU A 408 -12.91 1.72 -2.63
N PRO A 409 -13.94 2.58 -2.76
CA PRO A 409 -13.78 3.91 -3.29
C PRO A 409 -13.11 4.85 -2.28
N THR A 410 -12.37 5.83 -2.80
CA THR A 410 -11.92 6.99 -2.02
C THR A 410 -12.94 8.13 -2.00
N GLN A 411 -13.99 8.04 -2.82
CA GLN A 411 -15.03 9.03 -2.97
C GLN A 411 -16.32 8.62 -2.24
N LYS A 412 -16.88 9.54 -1.45
CA LYS A 412 -18.13 9.32 -0.70
C LYS A 412 -19.32 9.05 -1.62
N VAL A 413 -19.36 9.68 -2.81
CA VAL A 413 -20.43 9.43 -3.78
C VAL A 413 -20.49 7.96 -4.23
N LEU A 414 -19.35 7.28 -4.29
CA LEU A 414 -19.24 5.86 -4.62
C LEU A 414 -19.32 4.95 -3.39
N GLY A 415 -18.97 5.45 -2.20
CA GLY A 415 -19.04 4.67 -0.95
C GLY A 415 -20.44 4.71 -0.32
N GLU A 416 -21.03 5.88 -0.19
CA GLU A 416 -22.25 6.13 0.59
C GLU A 416 -23.35 6.79 -0.26
N GLY A 417 -22.97 7.44 -1.36
CA GLY A 417 -23.85 8.24 -2.21
C GLY A 417 -24.69 7.43 -3.19
N PRO A 418 -25.39 8.11 -4.10
CA PRO A 418 -26.28 7.47 -5.07
C PRO A 418 -25.59 6.48 -6.02
N SER A 419 -24.30 6.70 -6.30
CA SER A 419 -23.50 5.83 -7.17
C SER A 419 -22.96 4.58 -6.48
N SER A 420 -23.21 4.40 -5.18
CA SER A 420 -22.73 3.25 -4.41
C SER A 420 -23.56 1.97 -4.64
N GLN A 421 -24.80 2.09 -5.12
CA GLN A 421 -25.73 0.96 -5.20
C GLN A 421 -25.17 -0.24 -5.97
N PRO A 422 -24.58 -0.10 -7.17
CA PRO A 422 -24.01 -1.25 -7.89
C PRO A 422 -22.85 -1.94 -7.12
N LEU A 423 -22.09 -1.18 -6.33
CA LEU A 423 -20.99 -1.70 -5.51
C LEU A 423 -21.54 -2.49 -4.32
N LYS A 424 -22.55 -1.94 -3.62
CA LYS A 424 -23.25 -2.61 -2.51
C LYS A 424 -23.90 -3.93 -2.91
N GLU A 425 -24.45 -3.99 -4.10
CA GLU A 425 -25.12 -5.19 -4.60
C GLU A 425 -24.16 -6.28 -5.09
N SER A 426 -22.92 -5.92 -5.38
CA SER A 426 -21.98 -6.85 -6.01
C SER A 426 -20.77 -7.21 -5.17
N ILE A 427 -20.26 -6.31 -4.34
CA ILE A 427 -19.05 -6.54 -3.54
C ILE A 427 -19.47 -7.08 -2.17
N PRO A 428 -19.07 -8.31 -1.79
CA PRO A 428 -19.35 -8.86 -0.48
C PRO A 428 -18.82 -7.94 0.65
N TYR A 429 -19.63 -7.72 1.68
CA TYR A 429 -19.27 -6.88 2.86
C TYR A 429 -18.96 -5.41 2.54
N PHE A 430 -19.43 -4.89 1.41
CA PHE A 430 -19.10 -3.53 0.97
C PHE A 430 -19.47 -2.46 2.02
N GLU A 431 -20.67 -2.53 2.58
CA GLU A 431 -21.15 -1.50 3.54
C GLU A 431 -20.36 -1.54 4.84
N GLU A 432 -20.05 -2.73 5.35
CA GLU A 432 -19.23 -2.94 6.54
C GLU A 432 -17.82 -2.38 6.31
N MET A 433 -17.20 -2.68 5.17
CA MET A 433 -15.88 -2.19 4.82
C MET A 433 -15.84 -0.67 4.67
N VAL A 434 -16.80 -0.08 3.94
CA VAL A 434 -16.90 1.38 3.75
C VAL A 434 -17.11 2.10 5.09
N SER A 435 -17.89 1.52 6.01
CA SER A 435 -18.12 2.10 7.34
C SER A 435 -16.84 2.34 8.15
N MET A 436 -15.78 1.59 7.86
CA MET A 436 -14.48 1.70 8.52
C MET A 436 -13.54 2.75 7.92
N ILE A 437 -13.79 3.22 6.69
CA ILE A 437 -12.92 4.22 6.03
C ILE A 437 -12.72 5.47 6.89
N PRO A 438 -13.74 6.05 7.55
CA PRO A 438 -13.54 7.21 8.42
C PRO A 438 -12.62 6.97 9.63
N SER A 439 -12.45 5.71 10.04
CA SER A 439 -11.53 5.29 11.12
C SER A 439 -10.14 4.93 10.57
N GLY A 440 -9.97 4.97 9.29
CA GLY A 440 -8.73 4.65 8.59
C GLY A 440 -7.65 5.70 8.80
N ARG A 441 -6.41 5.25 8.81
CA ARG A 441 -5.23 6.11 8.90
C ARG A 441 -4.21 5.68 7.86
N SER A 442 -3.69 6.64 7.12
CA SER A 442 -2.55 6.46 6.22
C SER A 442 -1.22 6.53 7.00
N ARG A 443 -0.18 6.08 6.36
CA ARG A 443 1.19 6.22 6.88
C ARG A 443 1.64 7.68 6.83
N PRO A 444 2.62 8.10 7.65
CA PRO A 444 3.20 9.43 7.55
C PRO A 444 3.89 9.66 6.20
N SER A 445 3.47 10.69 5.46
CA SER A 445 4.11 11.08 4.19
C SER A 445 5.41 11.85 4.46
N LEU A 446 6.49 11.13 4.84
CA LEU A 446 7.81 11.69 5.11
C LEU A 446 8.86 11.04 4.23
N PRO A 447 9.92 11.77 3.81
CA PRO A 447 11.02 11.20 3.03
C PRO A 447 11.70 10.01 3.73
N GLU A 448 11.82 10.08 5.04
CA GLU A 448 12.48 9.09 5.89
C GLU A 448 11.57 7.92 6.28
N TYR A 449 10.30 7.94 5.89
CA TYR A 449 9.32 6.98 6.40
C TYR A 449 9.66 5.52 6.06
N ALA A 450 10.16 5.26 4.86
CA ALA A 450 10.55 3.89 4.47
C ALA A 450 11.64 3.33 5.39
N GLU A 451 12.59 4.15 5.82
CA GLU A 451 13.66 3.78 6.74
C GLU A 451 13.12 3.59 8.17
N ILE A 452 12.19 4.44 8.59
CA ILE A 452 11.50 4.31 9.88
C ILE A 452 10.71 2.99 9.94
N ALA A 453 9.99 2.66 8.87
CA ALA A 453 9.25 1.39 8.75
C ALA A 453 10.19 0.18 8.86
N GLU A 454 11.35 0.24 8.21
CA GLU A 454 12.38 -0.81 8.33
C GLU A 454 12.90 -0.96 9.77
N HIS A 455 13.12 0.12 10.51
CA HIS A 455 13.53 0.05 11.92
C HIS A 455 12.46 -0.62 12.79
N ILE A 456 11.17 -0.31 12.55
CA ILE A 456 10.04 -0.94 13.26
C ILE A 456 9.95 -2.43 12.88
N HIS A 457 10.08 -2.76 11.59
CA HIS A 457 10.12 -4.14 11.12
C HIS A 457 11.17 -4.95 11.85
N GLN A 458 12.40 -4.46 11.94
CA GLN A 458 13.48 -5.13 12.66
C GLN A 458 13.16 -5.33 14.14
N ALA A 459 12.50 -4.36 14.78
CA ALA A 459 12.06 -4.50 16.18
C ALA A 459 11.01 -5.60 16.33
N ILE A 460 10.02 -5.67 15.45
CA ILE A 460 9.00 -6.72 15.42
C ILE A 460 9.68 -8.10 15.28
N GLN A 461 10.59 -8.23 14.33
CA GLN A 461 11.36 -9.47 14.10
C GLN A 461 12.15 -9.91 15.34
N GLN A 462 12.82 -8.98 16.01
CA GLN A 462 13.59 -9.29 17.23
C GLN A 462 12.70 -9.79 18.36
N VAL A 463 11.50 -9.25 18.49
CA VAL A 463 10.51 -9.70 19.49
C VAL A 463 9.95 -11.06 19.13
N TYR A 464 9.64 -11.32 17.87
CA TYR A 464 9.08 -12.61 17.44
C TYR A 464 10.06 -13.76 17.66
N ASN A 465 11.33 -13.57 17.33
CA ASN A 465 12.36 -14.60 17.53
C ASN A 465 12.93 -14.65 18.97
N GLY A 466 12.44 -13.79 19.87
CA GLY A 466 12.84 -13.75 21.27
C GLY A 466 14.22 -13.17 21.54
N SER A 467 14.85 -12.48 20.57
CA SER A 467 16.18 -11.90 20.75
C SER A 467 16.18 -10.58 21.51
N ALA A 468 15.03 -9.90 21.63
CA ALA A 468 14.85 -8.70 22.42
C ALA A 468 13.47 -8.64 23.09
N SER A 469 13.35 -7.89 24.21
CA SER A 469 12.04 -7.54 24.76
C SER A 469 11.37 -6.46 23.89
N PRO A 470 10.03 -6.37 23.90
CA PRO A 470 9.30 -5.31 23.18
C PRO A 470 9.81 -3.90 23.49
N GLU A 471 10.10 -3.61 24.76
CA GLU A 471 10.63 -2.33 25.20
C GLU A 471 12.01 -2.04 24.58
N ALA A 472 12.94 -2.98 24.71
CA ALA A 472 14.31 -2.79 24.20
C ALA A 472 14.34 -2.70 22.67
N ALA A 473 13.51 -3.50 21.97
CA ALA A 473 13.43 -3.49 20.52
C ALA A 473 12.87 -2.16 20.00
N LEU A 474 11.78 -1.66 20.58
CA LEU A 474 11.16 -0.41 20.16
C LEU A 474 12.01 0.81 20.52
N ASP A 475 12.69 0.81 21.68
CA ASP A 475 13.61 1.90 22.06
C ASP A 475 14.79 2.00 21.08
N MET A 476 15.36 0.86 20.70
CA MET A 476 16.45 0.82 19.71
C MET A 476 15.97 1.30 18.33
N ALA A 477 14.81 0.85 17.88
CA ALA A 477 14.20 1.27 16.62
C ALA A 477 13.92 2.78 16.64
N ALA A 478 13.32 3.29 17.73
CA ALA A 478 13.04 4.72 17.87
C ALA A 478 14.30 5.58 17.87
N SER A 479 15.37 5.11 18.51
CA SER A 479 16.68 5.80 18.46
C SER A 479 17.21 5.91 17.03
N ARG A 480 17.19 4.80 16.26
CA ARG A 480 17.60 4.80 14.85
C ARG A 480 16.72 5.70 13.99
N SER A 481 15.40 5.65 14.22
CA SER A 481 14.47 6.53 13.49
C SER A 481 14.68 8.00 13.83
N ALA A 482 15.08 8.32 15.07
CA ALA A 482 15.47 9.67 15.43
C ALA A 482 16.74 10.11 14.67
N ASP A 483 17.75 9.22 14.55
CA ASP A 483 18.96 9.49 13.75
C ASP A 483 18.61 9.75 12.28
N SER A 484 17.72 8.95 11.66
CA SER A 484 17.22 9.15 10.27
C SER A 484 16.52 10.51 10.11
N LEU A 485 15.80 10.96 11.13
CA LEU A 485 15.15 12.28 11.15
C LEU A 485 16.16 13.42 11.47
N GLY A 486 17.44 13.09 11.70
CA GLY A 486 18.54 14.04 11.95
C GLY A 486 18.59 14.56 13.38
N TRP A 487 18.41 13.68 14.38
CA TRP A 487 18.47 13.98 15.84
C TRP A 487 19.73 13.41 16.47
#